data_70913dfb822e595585bbfc29ae650d0c
#
_entry.id   70913dfb822e595585bbfc29ae650d0c
#
_cell.length_a   1.000
_cell.length_b   1.000
_cell.length_c   1.000
_cell.angle_alpha   90.00
_cell.angle_beta   90.00
_cell.angle_gamma   90.00
#
_symmetry.space_group_name_H-M   'P 1'
#
loop_
_entity.id
_entity.type
_entity.pdbx_description
1 polymer ?
#
loop_
_entity_poly.entity_id
_entity_poly.type
_entity_poly.pdbx_seq_one_letter_code
_entity_poly.pdbx_strand_id
1 'polypeptide(L)'
;TGMGLERLAMELQGKPNIFETDLFLPLTALLPATLPLRVQRIVADHMRAAAFLLADGLRPANKEAGYILRRLARRVMVYEKLHALPPHLLDALAHEVIYHYGTAYPELMREGEVIRKEFAEEREKFSKSMTRGITELEKAAAIDSITAFKLYETYGLPFEILKELGGEKASGLNR
;
A
#
# COMPACT_ATOMS: atom_id res chain seq x y z
N THR A 1 -21.53 -16.54 13.65
CA THR A 1 -21.03 -15.29 14.25
C THR A 1 -19.54 -15.24 14.08
N GLY A 2 -19.01 -14.16 13.55
CA GLY A 2 -17.57 -13.98 13.32
C GLY A 2 -17.09 -12.64 13.89
N MET A 3 -15.80 -12.60 14.25
CA MET A 3 -15.12 -11.38 14.69
C MET A 3 -13.79 -11.30 13.94
N GLY A 4 -13.39 -10.09 13.50
CA GLY A 4 -12.08 -9.90 12.90
C GLY A 4 -10.97 -10.13 13.92
N LEU A 5 -9.91 -10.86 13.53
CA LEU A 5 -8.76 -11.17 14.37
C LEU A 5 -8.15 -9.91 15.00
N GLU A 6 -7.98 -8.87 14.20
CA GLU A 6 -7.39 -7.60 14.65
C GLU A 6 -8.24 -6.92 15.74
N ARG A 7 -9.56 -6.99 15.62
CA ARG A 7 -10.46 -6.42 16.64
C ARG A 7 -10.42 -7.23 17.93
N LEU A 8 -10.37 -8.55 17.81
CA LEU A 8 -10.23 -9.43 18.98
C LEU A 8 -8.90 -9.18 19.69
N ALA A 9 -7.80 -9.11 18.94
CA ALA A 9 -6.48 -8.79 19.49
C ALA A 9 -6.47 -7.42 20.18
N MET A 10 -7.10 -6.40 19.59
CA MET A 10 -7.22 -5.06 20.14
C MET A 10 -7.92 -5.09 21.51
N GLU A 11 -9.06 -5.76 21.62
CA GLU A 11 -9.80 -5.90 22.88
C GLU A 11 -9.01 -6.65 23.96
N LEU A 12 -8.43 -7.81 23.61
CA LEU A 12 -7.65 -8.63 24.53
C LEU A 12 -6.38 -7.94 25.03
N GLN A 13 -5.76 -7.10 24.21
CA GLN A 13 -4.56 -6.35 24.54
C GLN A 13 -4.86 -4.97 25.16
N GLY A 14 -6.13 -4.58 25.29
CA GLY A 14 -6.54 -3.28 25.81
C GLY A 14 -6.02 -2.10 25.01
N LYS A 15 -5.92 -2.26 23.66
CA LYS A 15 -5.38 -1.23 22.76
C LYS A 15 -6.47 -0.31 22.21
N PRO A 16 -6.18 1.00 22.02
CA PRO A 16 -7.18 1.95 21.51
C PRO A 16 -7.51 1.77 20.02
N ASN A 17 -6.64 1.06 19.27
CA ASN A 17 -6.84 0.74 17.86
C ASN A 17 -6.00 -0.47 17.44
N ILE A 18 -6.35 -1.08 16.30
CA ILE A 18 -5.69 -2.30 15.80
C ILE A 18 -4.20 -2.11 15.47
N PHE A 19 -3.77 -0.89 15.12
CA PHE A 19 -2.38 -0.61 14.73
C PHE A 19 -1.41 -0.54 15.92
N GLU A 20 -1.92 -0.53 17.15
CA GLU A 20 -1.13 -0.60 18.37
C GLU A 20 -1.09 -2.00 18.98
N THR A 21 -1.71 -2.98 18.32
CA THR A 21 -1.59 -4.39 18.70
C THR A 21 -0.28 -4.98 18.22
N ASP A 22 0.09 -6.12 18.79
CA ASP A 22 1.24 -6.91 18.34
C ASP A 22 1.17 -7.28 16.84
N LEU A 23 -0.04 -7.35 16.27
CA LEU A 23 -0.23 -7.65 14.85
C LEU A 23 0.33 -6.56 13.92
N PHE A 24 0.30 -5.29 14.30
CA PHE A 24 0.72 -4.19 13.44
C PHE A 24 1.92 -3.40 13.95
N LEU A 25 2.14 -3.42 15.27
CA LEU A 25 3.19 -2.64 15.91
C LEU A 25 4.59 -2.88 15.29
N PRO A 26 5.00 -4.11 14.95
CA PRO A 26 6.29 -4.35 14.30
C PRO A 26 6.41 -3.64 12.94
N LEU A 27 5.32 -3.56 12.17
CA LEU A 27 5.31 -2.88 10.88
C LEU A 27 5.32 -1.36 11.04
N THR A 28 4.48 -0.83 11.96
CA THR A 28 4.41 0.62 12.18
C THR A 28 5.69 1.17 12.81
N ALA A 29 6.40 0.37 13.60
CA ALA A 29 7.69 0.75 14.22
C ALA A 29 8.83 0.95 13.19
N LEU A 30 8.73 0.36 12.00
CA LEU A 30 9.68 0.58 10.91
C LEU A 30 9.46 1.93 10.19
N LEU A 31 8.28 2.52 10.36
CA LEU A 31 7.91 3.74 9.65
C LEU A 31 8.41 4.98 10.40
N PRO A 32 8.86 6.03 9.69
CA PRO A 32 9.30 7.27 10.35
C PRO A 32 8.17 7.88 11.19
N ALA A 33 8.48 8.29 12.42
CA ALA A 33 7.52 8.95 13.32
C ALA A 33 6.99 10.29 12.75
N THR A 34 7.73 10.91 11.84
CA THR A 34 7.33 12.14 11.12
C THR A 34 6.28 11.91 10.04
N LEU A 35 6.06 10.65 9.64
CA LEU A 35 5.04 10.30 8.65
C LEU A 35 3.64 10.48 9.25
N PRO A 36 2.69 11.11 8.55
CA PRO A 36 1.32 11.25 9.05
C PRO A 36 0.73 9.91 9.49
N LEU A 37 0.10 9.84 10.66
CA LEU A 37 -0.43 8.60 11.24
C LEU A 37 -1.35 7.83 10.28
N ARG A 38 -2.16 8.55 9.51
CA ARG A 38 -3.02 7.95 8.47
C ARG A 38 -2.19 7.21 7.43
N VAL A 39 -1.07 7.80 6.99
CA VAL A 39 -0.19 7.19 5.99
C VAL A 39 0.54 5.99 6.57
N GLN A 40 1.04 6.08 7.82
CA GLN A 40 1.64 4.93 8.51
C GLN A 40 0.70 3.73 8.52
N ARG A 41 -0.57 3.94 8.90
CA ARG A 41 -1.60 2.89 8.94
C ARG A 41 -1.87 2.29 7.57
N ILE A 42 -1.98 3.12 6.54
CA ILE A 42 -2.20 2.65 5.17
C ILE A 42 -1.02 1.82 4.68
N VAL A 43 0.21 2.29 4.90
CA VAL A 43 1.42 1.58 4.47
C VAL A 43 1.53 0.22 5.16
N ALA A 44 1.36 0.16 6.47
CA ALA A 44 1.42 -1.09 7.23
C ALA A 44 0.34 -2.09 6.78
N ASP A 45 -0.91 -1.64 6.66
CA ASP A 45 -2.03 -2.47 6.24
C ASP A 45 -1.87 -3.00 4.82
N HIS A 46 -1.51 -2.12 3.87
CA HIS A 46 -1.39 -2.49 2.47
C HIS A 46 -0.18 -3.39 2.21
N MET A 47 0.94 -3.18 2.90
CA MET A 47 2.11 -4.07 2.78
C MET A 47 1.79 -5.46 3.31
N ARG A 48 1.14 -5.56 4.46
CA ARG A 48 0.68 -6.84 5.00
C ARG A 48 -0.27 -7.54 4.02
N ALA A 49 -1.34 -6.87 3.61
CA ALA A 49 -2.32 -7.44 2.70
C ALA A 49 -1.70 -7.89 1.37
N ALA A 50 -0.82 -7.08 0.78
CA ALA A 50 -0.17 -7.41 -0.48
C ALA A 50 0.80 -8.61 -0.34
N ALA A 51 1.52 -8.74 0.78
CA ALA A 51 2.40 -9.88 1.03
C ALA A 51 1.59 -11.19 1.14
N PHE A 52 0.47 -11.19 1.85
CA PHE A 52 -0.42 -12.36 1.92
C PHE A 52 -1.00 -12.73 0.56
N LEU A 53 -1.49 -11.76 -0.22
CA LEU A 53 -1.99 -12.02 -1.57
C LEU A 53 -0.93 -12.63 -2.49
N LEU A 54 0.33 -12.17 -2.37
CA LEU A 54 1.46 -12.74 -3.11
C LEU A 54 1.78 -14.17 -2.65
N ALA A 55 1.74 -14.43 -1.34
CA ALA A 55 1.93 -15.77 -0.77
C ALA A 55 0.86 -16.77 -1.24
N ASP A 56 -0.38 -16.30 -1.41
CA ASP A 56 -1.51 -17.06 -1.98
C ASP A 56 -1.38 -17.31 -3.49
N GLY A 57 -0.28 -16.86 -4.10
CA GLY A 57 0.00 -17.10 -5.53
C GLY A 57 -0.54 -16.04 -6.47
N LEU A 58 -1.19 -14.96 -5.97
CA LEU A 58 -1.61 -13.85 -6.84
C LEU A 58 -0.39 -13.10 -7.39
N ARG A 59 -0.59 -12.49 -8.56
CA ARG A 59 0.41 -11.60 -9.18
C ARG A 59 -0.24 -10.29 -9.59
N PRO A 60 0.50 -9.15 -9.53
CA PRO A 60 -0.02 -7.85 -9.97
C PRO A 60 -0.52 -7.90 -11.41
N ALA A 61 -1.80 -7.58 -11.62
CA ALA A 61 -2.45 -7.65 -12.93
C ALA A 61 -3.37 -6.45 -13.16
N ASN A 62 -3.99 -6.37 -14.36
CA ASN A 62 -4.95 -5.31 -14.70
C ASN A 62 -6.41 -5.67 -14.41
N LYS A 63 -6.66 -6.91 -13.99
CA LYS A 63 -8.01 -7.45 -13.78
C LYS A 63 -8.08 -8.23 -12.48
N GLU A 64 -9.30 -8.41 -11.98
CA GLU A 64 -9.64 -9.28 -10.85
C GLU A 64 -8.81 -9.01 -9.57
N ALA A 65 -8.48 -10.05 -8.82
CA ALA A 65 -7.73 -9.93 -7.57
C ALA A 65 -6.31 -9.38 -7.78
N GLY A 66 -5.67 -9.65 -8.93
CA GLY A 66 -4.37 -9.09 -9.28
C GLY A 66 -4.39 -7.56 -9.45
N TYR A 67 -5.52 -7.01 -9.88
CA TYR A 67 -5.73 -5.56 -9.91
C TYR A 67 -5.75 -4.96 -8.50
N ILE A 68 -6.42 -5.62 -7.55
CA ILE A 68 -6.45 -5.16 -6.15
C ILE A 68 -5.04 -5.16 -5.57
N LEU A 69 -4.30 -6.26 -5.74
CA LEU A 69 -2.91 -6.38 -5.31
C LEU A 69 -2.05 -5.25 -5.88
N ARG A 70 -2.12 -5.02 -7.19
CA ARG A 70 -1.38 -3.93 -7.85
C ARG A 70 -1.73 -2.57 -7.27
N ARG A 71 -3.02 -2.30 -7.02
CA ARG A 71 -3.49 -1.04 -6.45
C ARG A 71 -2.95 -0.80 -5.03
N LEU A 72 -2.95 -1.84 -4.18
CA LEU A 72 -2.38 -1.77 -2.84
C LEU A 72 -0.88 -1.44 -2.89
N ALA A 73 -0.11 -2.20 -3.67
CA ALA A 73 1.32 -2.01 -3.81
C ALA A 73 1.67 -0.60 -4.35
N ARG A 74 1.00 -0.16 -5.43
CA ARG A 74 1.23 1.17 -6.02
C ARG A 74 0.90 2.30 -5.07
N ARG A 75 -0.13 2.17 -4.26
CA ARG A 75 -0.46 3.19 -3.26
C ARG A 75 0.67 3.39 -2.24
N VAL A 76 1.28 2.31 -1.78
CA VAL A 76 2.45 2.38 -0.89
C VAL A 76 3.64 3.04 -1.59
N MET A 77 3.92 2.66 -2.84
CA MET A 77 5.01 3.23 -3.64
C MET A 77 4.84 4.74 -3.89
N VAL A 78 3.60 5.22 -4.05
CA VAL A 78 3.34 6.66 -4.15
C VAL A 78 3.65 7.35 -2.83
N TYR A 79 3.23 6.81 -1.68
CA TYR A 79 3.60 7.39 -0.37
C TYR A 79 5.11 7.37 -0.12
N GLU A 80 5.79 6.31 -0.54
CA GLU A 80 7.26 6.26 -0.53
C GLU A 80 7.85 7.45 -1.26
N LYS A 81 7.38 7.75 -2.46
CA LYS A 81 7.85 8.87 -3.28
C LYS A 81 7.51 10.23 -2.66
N LEU A 82 6.26 10.43 -2.24
CA LEU A 82 5.76 11.71 -1.72
C LEU A 82 6.43 12.13 -0.42
N HIS A 83 6.72 11.18 0.44
CA HIS A 83 7.33 11.43 1.75
C HIS A 83 8.84 11.17 1.76
N ALA A 84 9.45 10.96 0.59
CA ALA A 84 10.88 10.65 0.44
C ALA A 84 11.35 9.55 1.41
N LEU A 85 10.56 8.48 1.52
CA LEU A 85 10.87 7.37 2.42
C LEU A 85 12.12 6.62 1.94
N PRO A 86 12.89 6.00 2.84
CA PRO A 86 14.10 5.27 2.46
C PRO A 86 13.83 4.17 1.43
N PRO A 87 14.64 4.04 0.37
CA PRO A 87 14.40 3.06 -0.71
C PRO A 87 14.30 1.60 -0.25
N HIS A 88 14.93 1.25 0.87
CA HIS A 88 14.91 -0.10 1.45
C HIS A 88 13.68 -0.37 2.34
N LEU A 89 12.85 0.65 2.60
CA LEU A 89 11.74 0.53 3.56
C LEU A 89 10.69 -0.49 3.11
N LEU A 90 10.35 -0.52 1.82
CA LEU A 90 9.38 -1.50 1.31
C LEU A 90 9.88 -2.93 1.44
N ASP A 91 11.18 -3.15 1.18
CA ASP A 91 11.79 -4.48 1.37
C ASP A 91 11.84 -4.87 2.85
N ALA A 92 12.16 -3.91 3.74
CA ALA A 92 12.14 -4.13 5.19
C ALA A 92 10.73 -4.46 5.70
N LEU A 93 9.71 -3.77 5.22
CA LEU A 93 8.32 -4.06 5.56
C LEU A 93 7.86 -5.43 5.06
N ALA A 94 8.21 -5.79 3.82
CA ALA A 94 7.92 -7.12 3.28
C ALA A 94 8.60 -8.22 4.11
N HIS A 95 9.88 -8.02 4.46
CA HIS A 95 10.61 -8.93 5.33
C HIS A 95 9.97 -9.06 6.71
N GLU A 96 9.54 -7.94 7.31
CA GLU A 96 8.86 -7.95 8.61
C GLU A 96 7.54 -8.72 8.57
N VAL A 97 6.73 -8.56 7.51
CA VAL A 97 5.50 -9.36 7.34
C VAL A 97 5.84 -10.86 7.29
N ILE A 98 6.83 -11.23 6.48
CA ILE A 98 7.24 -12.63 6.33
C ILE A 98 7.73 -13.20 7.66
N TYR A 99 8.57 -12.46 8.37
CA TYR A 99 9.14 -12.89 9.66
C TYR A 99 8.08 -12.98 10.76
N HIS A 100 7.29 -11.92 10.92
CA HIS A 100 6.33 -11.81 12.03
C HIS A 100 5.17 -12.81 11.92
N TYR A 101 4.66 -13.00 10.70
CA TYR A 101 3.50 -13.87 10.47
C TYR A 101 3.89 -15.29 10.02
N GLY A 102 5.13 -15.52 9.58
CA GLY A 102 5.56 -16.76 8.93
C GLY A 102 5.44 -18.02 9.79
N THR A 103 5.48 -17.89 11.13
CA THR A 103 5.26 -19.03 12.03
C THR A 103 3.80 -19.50 11.98
N ALA A 104 2.84 -18.58 11.93
CA ALA A 104 1.42 -18.91 11.87
C ALA A 104 0.95 -19.19 10.42
N TYR A 105 1.64 -18.63 9.43
CA TYR A 105 1.34 -18.74 8.01
C TYR A 105 2.61 -19.14 7.23
N PRO A 106 2.98 -20.45 7.24
CA PRO A 106 4.24 -20.93 6.65
C PRO A 106 4.43 -20.60 5.16
N GLU A 107 3.33 -20.38 4.43
CA GLU A 107 3.34 -19.94 3.04
C GLU A 107 4.08 -18.61 2.83
N LEU A 108 4.02 -17.70 3.79
CA LEU A 108 4.78 -16.44 3.73
C LEU A 108 6.28 -16.68 3.71
N MET A 109 6.77 -17.61 4.52
CA MET A 109 8.19 -17.96 4.53
C MET A 109 8.58 -18.71 3.25
N ARG A 110 7.75 -19.65 2.80
CA ARG A 110 8.00 -20.42 1.58
C ARG A 110 8.08 -19.55 0.34
N GLU A 111 7.19 -18.56 0.24
CA GLU A 111 7.09 -17.64 -0.90
C GLU A 111 7.88 -16.33 -0.68
N GLY A 112 8.67 -16.20 0.38
CA GLY A 112 9.32 -14.96 0.79
C GLY A 112 10.19 -14.31 -0.30
N GLU A 113 10.97 -15.09 -1.04
CA GLU A 113 11.76 -14.62 -2.18
C GLU A 113 10.87 -14.07 -3.31
N VAL A 114 9.77 -14.78 -3.60
CA VAL A 114 8.80 -14.37 -4.62
C VAL A 114 8.11 -13.07 -4.22
N ILE A 115 7.69 -12.93 -2.97
CA ILE A 115 7.05 -11.72 -2.45
C ILE A 115 7.97 -10.52 -2.64
N ARG A 116 9.23 -10.60 -2.24
CA ARG A 116 10.20 -9.51 -2.37
C ARG A 116 10.50 -9.16 -3.82
N LYS A 117 10.66 -10.18 -4.66
CA LYS A 117 10.88 -10.01 -6.11
C LYS A 117 9.72 -9.29 -6.79
N GLU A 118 8.48 -9.71 -6.53
CA GLU A 118 7.30 -9.10 -7.15
C GLU A 118 7.12 -7.62 -6.73
N PHE A 119 7.40 -7.28 -5.46
CA PHE A 119 7.43 -5.88 -5.04
C PHE A 119 8.50 -5.06 -5.77
N ALA A 120 9.72 -5.60 -5.90
CA ALA A 120 10.80 -4.93 -6.60
C ALA A 120 10.49 -4.71 -8.09
N GLU A 121 9.94 -5.73 -8.77
CA GLU A 121 9.54 -5.63 -10.17
C GLU A 121 8.40 -4.63 -10.41
N GLU A 122 7.35 -4.66 -9.58
CA GLU A 122 6.23 -3.72 -9.72
C GLU A 122 6.71 -2.28 -9.44
N ARG A 123 7.63 -2.10 -8.48
CA ARG A 123 8.25 -0.81 -8.19
C ARG A 123 9.04 -0.28 -9.37
N GLU A 124 9.87 -1.10 -10.00
CA GLU A 124 10.63 -0.71 -11.20
C GLU A 124 9.70 -0.33 -12.35
N LYS A 125 8.72 -1.17 -12.64
CA LYS A 125 7.72 -0.95 -13.71
C LYS A 125 6.92 0.35 -13.48
N PHE A 126 6.58 0.65 -12.23
CA PHE A 126 5.73 1.80 -11.89
C PHE A 126 6.50 3.12 -11.72
N SER A 127 7.77 3.09 -11.34
CA SER A 127 8.53 4.29 -10.93
C SER A 127 8.55 5.42 -11.98
N LYS A 128 8.76 5.07 -13.24
CA LYS A 128 8.82 6.06 -14.35
C LYS A 128 7.43 6.66 -14.65
N SER A 129 6.41 5.82 -14.73
CA SER A 129 5.03 6.28 -14.99
C SER A 129 4.47 7.07 -13.81
N MET A 130 4.75 6.65 -12.58
CA MET A 130 4.37 7.36 -11.36
C MET A 130 4.92 8.79 -11.31
N THR A 131 6.21 8.98 -11.57
CA THR A 131 6.82 10.31 -11.55
C THR A 131 6.17 11.23 -12.58
N ARG A 132 5.95 10.75 -13.80
CA ARG A 132 5.23 11.51 -14.85
C ARG A 132 3.78 11.81 -14.44
N GLY A 133 3.08 10.82 -13.91
CA GLY A 133 1.70 10.97 -13.47
C GLY A 133 1.53 12.00 -12.35
N ILE A 134 2.43 12.03 -11.37
CA ILE A 134 2.44 13.06 -10.30
C ILE A 134 2.66 14.45 -10.91
N THR A 135 3.64 14.60 -11.81
CA THR A 135 3.90 15.88 -12.48
C THR A 135 2.68 16.38 -13.29
N GLU A 136 1.99 15.49 -14.00
CA GLU A 136 0.78 15.86 -14.75
C GLU A 136 -0.40 16.20 -13.83
N LEU A 137 -0.53 15.50 -12.70
CA LEU A 137 -1.53 15.82 -11.68
C LEU A 137 -1.28 17.21 -11.07
N GLU A 138 -0.04 17.56 -10.79
CA GLU A 138 0.33 18.88 -10.26
C GLU A 138 0.00 20.02 -11.24
N LYS A 139 0.21 19.80 -12.56
CA LYS A 139 -0.10 20.76 -13.63
C LYS A 139 -1.61 20.93 -13.89
N ALA A 140 -2.42 19.94 -13.54
CA ALA A 140 -3.86 19.98 -13.81
C ALA A 140 -4.52 21.14 -13.02
N ALA A 141 -5.32 21.94 -13.70
CA ALA A 141 -6.10 23.03 -13.08
C ALA A 141 -7.26 22.48 -12.25
N ALA A 142 -7.90 21.41 -12.74
CA ALA A 142 -8.95 20.67 -12.06
C ALA A 142 -8.81 19.17 -12.37
N ILE A 143 -9.26 18.34 -11.45
CA ILE A 143 -9.24 16.87 -11.61
C ILE A 143 -10.70 16.42 -11.60
N ASP A 144 -11.32 16.46 -12.77
CA ASP A 144 -12.61 15.85 -13.02
C ASP A 144 -12.50 14.36 -13.30
N SER A 145 -13.62 13.69 -13.51
CA SER A 145 -13.65 12.24 -13.78
C SER A 145 -12.87 11.86 -15.04
N ILE A 146 -12.82 12.71 -16.07
CA ILE A 146 -12.09 12.44 -17.31
C ILE A 146 -10.59 12.54 -17.06
N THR A 147 -10.15 13.61 -16.40
CA THR A 147 -8.75 13.82 -16.04
C THR A 147 -8.25 12.72 -15.09
N ALA A 148 -9.06 12.36 -14.10
CA ALA A 148 -8.74 11.27 -13.18
C ALA A 148 -8.61 9.93 -13.91
N PHE A 149 -9.53 9.61 -14.80
CA PHE A 149 -9.48 8.39 -15.62
C PHE A 149 -8.22 8.35 -16.49
N LYS A 150 -7.88 9.47 -17.16
CA LYS A 150 -6.66 9.58 -17.96
C LYS A 150 -5.40 9.38 -17.13
N LEU A 151 -5.30 9.99 -15.95
CA LEU A 151 -4.17 9.83 -15.05
C LEU A 151 -4.04 8.39 -14.53
N TYR A 152 -5.17 7.75 -14.23
CA TYR A 152 -5.22 6.35 -13.85
C TYR A 152 -4.82 5.42 -15.00
N GLU A 153 -5.42 5.57 -16.19
CA GLU A 153 -5.18 4.70 -17.34
C GLU A 153 -3.74 4.84 -17.87
N THR A 154 -3.26 6.08 -18.02
CA THR A 154 -1.96 6.38 -18.64
C THR A 154 -0.79 6.13 -17.68
N TYR A 155 -0.93 6.53 -16.43
CA TYR A 155 0.18 6.52 -15.47
C TYR A 155 0.00 5.49 -14.35
N GLY A 156 -1.17 4.88 -14.24
CA GLY A 156 -1.48 3.88 -13.23
C GLY A 156 -1.59 4.44 -11.80
N LEU A 157 -1.87 5.75 -11.66
CA LEU A 157 -2.06 6.36 -10.34
C LEU A 157 -3.38 5.87 -9.72
N PRO A 158 -3.36 5.29 -8.51
CA PRO A 158 -4.59 4.87 -7.85
C PRO A 158 -5.55 6.02 -7.61
N PHE A 159 -6.85 5.79 -7.75
CA PHE A 159 -7.88 6.81 -7.60
C PHE A 159 -7.82 7.53 -6.24
N GLU A 160 -7.53 6.79 -5.18
CA GLU A 160 -7.38 7.32 -3.84
C GLU A 160 -6.25 8.36 -3.75
N ILE A 161 -5.17 8.13 -4.50
CA ILE A 161 -4.04 9.05 -4.60
C ILE A 161 -4.43 10.30 -5.40
N LEU A 162 -5.16 10.14 -6.50
CA LEU A 162 -5.65 11.27 -7.29
C LEU A 162 -6.54 12.21 -6.46
N LYS A 163 -7.39 11.62 -5.62
CA LYS A 163 -8.27 12.37 -4.71
C LYS A 163 -7.49 13.05 -3.58
N GLU A 164 -6.51 12.36 -3.02
CA GLU A 164 -5.71 12.86 -1.89
C GLU A 164 -4.76 13.98 -2.32
N LEU A 165 -4.00 13.78 -3.40
CA LEU A 165 -3.07 14.79 -3.92
C LEU A 165 -3.76 15.93 -4.66
N GLY A 166 -4.89 15.65 -5.27
CA GLY A 166 -5.70 16.66 -5.96
C GLY A 166 -6.30 17.68 -5.00
N GLY A 167 -6.55 17.32 -3.74
CA GLY A 167 -7.14 18.21 -2.75
C GLY A 167 -8.40 18.91 -3.28
N GLU A 168 -8.43 20.24 -3.23
CA GLU A 168 -9.56 21.04 -3.74
C GLU A 168 -9.80 20.86 -5.25
N LYS A 169 -8.73 20.66 -6.04
CA LYS A 169 -8.83 20.39 -7.49
C LYS A 169 -9.62 19.12 -7.79
N ALA A 170 -9.67 18.16 -6.86
CA ALA A 170 -10.36 16.88 -6.97
C ALA A 170 -11.71 16.85 -6.22
N SER A 171 -12.22 17.99 -5.78
CA SER A 171 -13.48 18.09 -4.99
C SER A 171 -14.70 17.52 -5.73
N GLY A 172 -14.69 17.55 -7.07
CA GLY A 172 -15.74 16.98 -7.93
C GLY A 172 -15.63 15.46 -8.15
N LEU A 173 -14.58 14.79 -7.67
CA LEU A 173 -14.43 13.35 -7.81
C LEU A 173 -15.30 12.60 -6.78
N ASN A 174 -16.51 12.27 -7.16
CA ASN A 174 -17.35 11.31 -6.45
C ASN A 174 -17.08 9.90 -6.97
N ARG A 175 -17.18 8.90 -6.05
CA ARG A 175 -17.11 7.49 -6.43
C ARG A 175 -18.29 7.09 -7.28
#